data_8a5130c62723bc22efdb790cd77fb415
#
_entry.id   8a5130c62723bc22efdb790cd77fb415
#
_cell.length_a   1.000
_cell.length_b   1.000
_cell.length_c   1.000
_cell.angle_alpha   90.00
_cell.angle_beta   90.00
_cell.angle_gamma   90.00
#
_symmetry.space_group_name_H-M   'P 1'
#
loop_
_entity.id
_entity.type
_entity.pdbx_description
1 polymer ?
#
loop_
_entity_poly.entity_id
_entity_poly.type
_entity_poly.pdbx_seq_one_letter_code
_entity_poly.pdbx_strand_id
1 'polypeptide(L)'
;MPNQPWKTQNWFVSPWNFNEAVQSQLHFLKQIKIHDITLRDGEQQTGIIFTKDDKIRIAEALAGAGVHRIEAGMPVVSPSDTAAIKEIVKRNLGPQIFAFSRCMVDDVKRAVDCGVTGIVMEVPSSEHIIKYAYQWPMEKAIDLSIEATAYAHQQGLEVVFFPIDFTRAEMNWVLDLILRVAKEGHMDALALVDTFGVLSPHSIQYLVRQVKARVDKRLEAHFHMDYGMGVANTIRPWPRALRWCTPPCWASASAPATRRWKKP
;
A
#
# COMPACT_ATOMS: atom_id res chain seq x y z
N MET A 1 32.72 20.00 15.58
CA MET A 1 31.39 20.41 16.09
C MET A 1 30.76 19.20 16.77
N PRO A 2 30.04 19.34 17.88
CA PRO A 2 29.33 18.22 18.45
C PRO A 2 28.39 17.62 17.39
N ASN A 3 28.31 16.28 17.36
CA ASN A 3 27.46 15.57 16.40
C ASN A 3 26.00 15.98 16.65
N GLN A 4 25.39 16.73 15.74
CA GLN A 4 24.01 17.19 15.78
C GLN A 4 23.20 16.47 14.70
N PRO A 5 22.80 15.20 14.90
CA PRO A 5 22.12 14.41 13.89
C PRO A 5 20.76 14.97 13.47
N TRP A 6 20.20 15.89 14.25
CA TRP A 6 18.94 16.58 13.97
C TRP A 6 19.08 17.77 13.00
N LYS A 7 20.31 18.13 12.57
CA LYS A 7 20.56 19.29 11.73
C LYS A 7 21.63 19.03 10.68
N THR A 8 21.29 19.34 9.43
CA THR A 8 22.23 19.36 8.30
C THR A 8 22.07 20.67 7.53
N GLN A 9 22.77 20.84 6.42
CA GLN A 9 22.53 21.99 5.52
C GLN A 9 21.16 21.95 4.84
N ASN A 10 20.53 20.76 4.74
CA ASN A 10 19.28 20.56 3.99
C ASN A 10 18.06 20.41 4.88
N TRP A 11 18.21 20.15 6.17
CA TRP A 11 17.10 19.89 7.08
C TRP A 11 17.45 20.17 8.53
N PHE A 12 16.43 20.55 9.29
CA PHE A 12 16.51 20.75 10.73
C PHE A 12 15.22 20.27 11.38
N VAL A 13 15.32 19.20 12.17
CA VAL A 13 14.22 18.58 12.90
C VAL A 13 14.40 18.75 14.40
N SER A 14 13.38 18.39 15.18
CA SER A 14 13.42 18.53 16.63
C SER A 14 14.56 17.70 17.27
N PRO A 15 15.46 18.33 18.06
CA PRO A 15 16.48 17.61 18.80
C PRO A 15 15.89 16.63 19.85
N TRP A 16 14.67 16.84 20.30
CA TRP A 16 13.98 15.95 21.25
C TRP A 16 13.83 14.54 20.71
N ASN A 17 13.71 14.38 19.40
CA ASN A 17 13.62 13.06 18.75
C ASN A 17 14.88 12.22 18.90
N PHE A 18 16.00 12.84 19.27
CA PHE A 18 17.32 12.21 19.38
C PHE A 18 17.74 12.01 20.85
N ASN A 19 16.85 12.29 21.79
CA ASN A 19 17.09 11.99 23.20
C ASN A 19 17.18 10.48 23.39
N GLU A 20 18.11 9.97 24.19
CA GLU A 20 18.32 8.55 24.43
C GLU A 20 17.07 7.87 24.97
N ALA A 21 16.31 8.51 25.86
CA ALA A 21 15.05 7.99 26.39
C ALA A 21 13.97 7.81 25.32
N VAL A 22 14.06 8.53 24.20
CA VAL A 22 13.17 8.36 23.05
C VAL A 22 13.74 7.29 22.10
N GLN A 23 15.02 7.39 21.76
CA GLN A 23 15.67 6.48 20.83
C GLN A 23 15.65 5.01 21.31
N SER A 24 15.81 4.80 22.62
CA SER A 24 15.75 3.45 23.21
C SER A 24 14.39 2.75 23.06
N GLN A 25 13.34 3.51 22.79
CA GLN A 25 11.98 2.96 22.55
C GLN A 25 11.72 2.66 21.05
N LEU A 26 12.62 3.07 20.14
CA LEU A 26 12.46 2.90 18.72
C LEU A 26 13.12 1.60 18.25
N HIS A 27 12.33 0.70 17.70
CA HIS A 27 12.79 -0.62 17.24
C HIS A 27 12.52 -0.80 15.74
N PHE A 28 13.20 -0.01 14.91
CA PHE A 28 13.08 -0.14 13.47
C PHE A 28 13.88 -1.34 12.94
N LEU A 29 13.41 -1.90 11.83
CA LEU A 29 14.24 -2.79 11.02
C LEU A 29 15.44 -2.03 10.50
N LYS A 30 16.58 -2.73 10.33
CA LYS A 30 17.80 -2.14 9.74
C LYS A 30 17.55 -1.58 8.33
N GLN A 31 16.62 -2.17 7.61
CA GLN A 31 16.24 -1.75 6.26
C GLN A 31 14.71 -1.73 6.13
N ILE A 32 14.19 -0.57 5.83
CA ILE A 32 12.80 -0.34 5.44
C ILE A 32 12.80 -0.07 3.94
N LYS A 33 11.90 -0.69 3.21
CA LYS A 33 11.76 -0.50 1.76
C LYS A 33 10.58 0.42 1.48
N ILE A 34 10.71 1.25 0.45
CA ILE A 34 9.68 2.19 0.01
C ILE A 34 9.03 1.61 -1.25
N HIS A 35 7.71 1.47 -1.19
CA HIS A 35 6.83 1.17 -2.31
C HIS A 35 6.09 2.45 -2.69
N ASP A 36 6.45 3.07 -3.79
CA ASP A 36 5.81 4.29 -4.27
C ASP A 36 4.52 3.96 -5.05
N ILE A 37 3.46 4.68 -4.78
CA ILE A 37 2.13 4.49 -5.35
C ILE A 37 1.59 5.75 -6.06
N THR A 38 2.47 6.70 -6.36
CA THR A 38 2.11 7.97 -7.01
C THR A 38 1.39 7.74 -8.33
N LEU A 39 1.84 6.78 -9.13
CA LEU A 39 1.29 6.52 -10.47
C LEU A 39 -0.03 5.73 -10.46
N ARG A 40 -0.47 5.25 -9.32
CA ARG A 40 -1.76 4.57 -9.17
C ARG A 40 -2.67 5.32 -8.20
N ASP A 41 -2.37 5.29 -6.90
CA ASP A 41 -3.20 5.90 -5.86
C ASP A 41 -3.15 7.43 -5.97
N GLY A 42 -1.98 7.98 -6.30
CA GLY A 42 -1.81 9.40 -6.51
C GLY A 42 -2.66 9.96 -7.65
N GLU A 43 -2.87 9.19 -8.69
CA GLU A 43 -3.73 9.58 -9.81
C GLU A 43 -5.23 9.48 -9.50
N GLN A 44 -5.62 8.81 -8.40
CA GLN A 44 -7.02 8.74 -7.99
C GLN A 44 -7.53 10.03 -7.36
N GLN A 45 -6.66 11.03 -7.16
CA GLN A 45 -7.09 12.35 -6.70
C GLN A 45 -7.91 13.09 -7.76
N THR A 46 -8.97 13.74 -7.30
CA THR A 46 -9.82 14.56 -8.18
C THR A 46 -9.00 15.65 -8.86
N GLY A 47 -9.05 15.69 -10.19
CA GLY A 47 -8.39 16.69 -11.01
C GLY A 47 -6.95 16.36 -11.42
N ILE A 48 -6.44 15.18 -11.05
CA ILE A 48 -5.15 14.68 -11.51
C ILE A 48 -5.37 13.65 -12.59
N ILE A 49 -4.73 13.85 -13.74
CA ILE A 49 -4.67 12.92 -14.87
C ILE A 49 -3.24 12.95 -15.40
N PHE A 50 -2.57 11.81 -15.42
CA PHE A 50 -1.24 11.70 -16.00
C PHE A 50 -1.33 11.18 -17.46
N THR A 51 -0.65 11.85 -18.36
CA THR A 51 -0.39 11.28 -19.67
C THR A 51 0.59 10.11 -19.57
N LYS A 52 0.68 9.29 -20.61
CA LYS A 52 1.70 8.23 -20.69
C LYS A 52 3.11 8.77 -20.44
N ASP A 53 3.44 9.92 -21.03
CA ASP A 53 4.78 10.52 -20.91
C ASP A 53 5.01 11.07 -19.50
N ASP A 54 3.99 11.62 -18.84
CA ASP A 54 4.08 12.03 -17.45
C ASP A 54 4.38 10.83 -16.54
N LYS A 55 3.66 9.72 -16.71
CA LYS A 55 3.90 8.48 -15.94
C LYS A 55 5.33 7.97 -16.11
N ILE A 56 5.86 8.00 -17.32
CA ILE A 56 7.24 7.59 -17.59
C ILE A 56 8.25 8.51 -16.87
N ARG A 57 8.09 9.83 -17.01
CA ARG A 57 8.97 10.81 -16.36
C ARG A 57 8.93 10.71 -14.84
N ILE A 58 7.74 10.49 -14.26
CA ILE A 58 7.58 10.29 -12.82
C ILE A 58 8.29 8.99 -12.38
N ALA A 59 8.11 7.90 -13.12
CA ALA A 59 8.78 6.63 -12.81
C ALA A 59 10.32 6.76 -12.83
N GLU A 60 10.86 7.50 -13.81
CA GLU A 60 12.30 7.79 -13.91
C GLU A 60 12.80 8.62 -12.70
N ALA A 61 12.03 9.64 -12.30
CA ALA A 61 12.36 10.47 -11.15
C ALA A 61 12.31 9.66 -9.84
N LEU A 62 11.31 8.79 -9.67
CA LEU A 62 11.19 7.89 -8.51
C LEU A 62 12.34 6.90 -8.44
N ALA A 63 12.74 6.32 -9.57
CA ALA A 63 13.92 5.46 -9.65
C ALA A 63 15.19 6.21 -9.25
N GLY A 64 15.36 7.44 -9.76
CA GLY A 64 16.48 8.32 -9.37
C GLY A 64 16.48 8.72 -7.89
N ALA A 65 15.30 8.80 -7.26
CA ALA A 65 15.15 9.03 -5.83
C ALA A 65 15.45 7.79 -4.97
N GLY A 66 15.62 6.61 -5.57
CA GLY A 66 16.02 5.39 -4.88
C GLY A 66 14.85 4.64 -4.24
N VAL A 67 13.61 4.78 -4.72
CA VAL A 67 12.51 3.92 -4.29
C VAL A 67 12.77 2.48 -4.70
N HIS A 68 12.23 1.53 -3.96
CA HIS A 68 12.52 0.10 -4.16
C HIS A 68 11.49 -0.57 -5.08
N ARG A 69 10.24 -0.05 -5.07
CA ARG A 69 9.12 -0.57 -5.86
C ARG A 69 8.25 0.60 -6.30
N ILE A 70 7.75 0.53 -7.54
CA ILE A 70 6.82 1.50 -8.11
C ILE A 70 5.54 0.77 -8.51
N GLU A 71 4.39 1.20 -8.01
CA GLU A 71 3.08 0.78 -8.47
C GLU A 71 2.69 1.65 -9.68
N ALA A 72 2.92 1.10 -10.88
CA ALA A 72 2.92 1.88 -12.12
C ALA A 72 1.51 2.22 -12.66
N GLY A 73 0.48 1.65 -12.06
CA GLY A 73 -0.91 1.88 -12.45
C GLY A 73 -1.77 0.62 -12.39
N MET A 74 -2.97 0.71 -12.96
CA MET A 74 -3.95 -0.38 -13.00
C MET A 74 -4.32 -0.67 -14.48
N PRO A 75 -3.82 -1.78 -15.07
CA PRO A 75 -3.96 -2.02 -16.53
C PRO A 75 -5.41 -2.06 -17.04
N VAL A 76 -6.36 -2.43 -16.19
CA VAL A 76 -7.77 -2.54 -16.56
C VAL A 76 -8.44 -1.18 -16.78
N VAL A 77 -7.87 -0.10 -16.26
CA VAL A 77 -8.48 1.25 -16.29
C VAL A 77 -8.56 1.77 -17.72
N SER A 78 -7.44 1.70 -18.46
CA SER A 78 -7.42 2.18 -19.85
C SER A 78 -6.29 1.56 -20.68
N PRO A 79 -6.43 1.60 -22.03
CA PRO A 79 -5.32 1.25 -22.93
C PRO A 79 -4.09 2.14 -22.74
N SER A 80 -4.27 3.41 -22.36
CA SER A 80 -3.18 4.34 -22.06
C SER A 80 -2.38 3.90 -20.85
N ASP A 81 -3.06 3.47 -19.75
CA ASP A 81 -2.41 2.90 -18.57
C ASP A 81 -1.61 1.65 -18.89
N THR A 82 -2.23 0.73 -19.63
CA THR A 82 -1.54 -0.47 -20.12
C THR A 82 -0.27 -0.13 -20.91
N ALA A 83 -0.35 0.85 -21.81
CA ALA A 83 0.79 1.29 -22.62
C ALA A 83 1.88 1.98 -21.78
N ALA A 84 1.49 2.75 -20.78
CA ALA A 84 2.44 3.40 -19.85
C ALA A 84 3.18 2.36 -18.99
N ILE A 85 2.46 1.40 -18.41
CA ILE A 85 3.04 0.34 -17.60
C ILE A 85 4.04 -0.49 -18.41
N LYS A 86 3.66 -0.93 -19.63
CA LYS A 86 4.55 -1.68 -20.52
C LYS A 86 5.84 -0.92 -20.84
N GLU A 87 5.72 0.38 -21.10
CA GLU A 87 6.90 1.21 -21.39
C GLU A 87 7.79 1.38 -20.16
N ILE A 88 7.23 1.59 -18.97
CA ILE A 88 7.99 1.68 -17.71
C ILE A 88 8.74 0.37 -17.44
N VAL A 89 8.08 -0.79 -17.60
CA VAL A 89 8.72 -2.11 -17.45
C VAL A 89 9.89 -2.26 -18.42
N LYS A 90 9.69 -1.92 -19.71
CA LYS A 90 10.72 -2.02 -20.76
C LYS A 90 11.97 -1.19 -20.46
N ARG A 91 11.83 -0.06 -19.75
CA ARG A 91 12.97 0.82 -19.41
C ARG A 91 13.92 0.26 -18.37
N ASN A 92 13.53 -0.77 -17.63
CA ASN A 92 14.37 -1.43 -16.63
C ASN A 92 15.05 -0.43 -15.67
N LEU A 93 14.25 0.41 -15.02
CA LEU A 93 14.71 1.55 -14.21
C LEU A 93 15.40 1.18 -12.88
N GLY A 94 15.42 -0.09 -12.51
CA GLY A 94 16.01 -0.60 -11.27
C GLY A 94 14.99 -0.98 -10.20
N PRO A 95 14.00 -0.15 -9.83
CA PRO A 95 12.92 -0.57 -8.93
C PRO A 95 12.10 -1.73 -9.50
N GLN A 96 11.52 -2.54 -8.60
CA GLN A 96 10.49 -3.50 -9.00
C GLN A 96 9.25 -2.75 -9.52
N ILE A 97 8.70 -3.17 -10.65
CA ILE A 97 7.50 -2.57 -11.21
C ILE A 97 6.30 -3.48 -10.91
N PHE A 98 5.34 -2.94 -10.19
CA PHE A 98 4.10 -3.61 -9.81
C PHE A 98 2.90 -2.98 -10.52
N ALA A 99 1.88 -3.78 -10.74
CA ALA A 99 0.55 -3.31 -11.12
C ALA A 99 -0.42 -3.46 -9.94
N PHE A 100 -1.44 -2.63 -9.92
CA PHE A 100 -2.59 -2.82 -9.03
C PHE A 100 -3.70 -3.55 -9.78
N SER A 101 -4.43 -4.43 -9.13
CA SER A 101 -5.57 -5.14 -9.71
C SER A 101 -6.62 -5.48 -8.66
N ARG A 102 -7.84 -5.70 -9.11
CA ARG A 102 -8.84 -6.38 -8.30
C ARG A 102 -8.49 -7.87 -8.21
N CYS A 103 -8.99 -8.54 -7.19
CA CYS A 103 -8.93 -10.02 -7.11
C CYS A 103 -9.86 -10.64 -8.17
N MET A 104 -9.49 -10.50 -9.43
CA MET A 104 -10.18 -11.03 -10.60
C MET A 104 -9.15 -11.56 -11.60
N VAL A 105 -9.29 -12.80 -12.05
CA VAL A 105 -8.33 -13.45 -12.95
C VAL A 105 -8.07 -12.64 -14.23
N ASP A 106 -9.10 -12.02 -14.81
CA ASP A 106 -8.93 -11.22 -16.04
C ASP A 106 -8.11 -9.93 -15.82
N ASP A 107 -8.20 -9.33 -14.63
CA ASP A 107 -7.34 -8.19 -14.27
C ASP A 107 -5.88 -8.65 -14.11
N VAL A 108 -5.66 -9.83 -13.50
CA VAL A 108 -4.32 -10.43 -13.36
C VAL A 108 -3.71 -10.74 -14.72
N LYS A 109 -4.46 -11.30 -15.67
CA LYS A 109 -3.98 -11.54 -17.04
C LYS A 109 -3.44 -10.25 -17.70
N ARG A 110 -4.15 -9.13 -17.53
CA ARG A 110 -3.71 -7.83 -18.05
C ARG A 110 -2.40 -7.35 -17.40
N ALA A 111 -2.22 -7.61 -16.10
CA ALA A 111 -0.97 -7.30 -15.40
C ALA A 111 0.18 -8.18 -15.91
N VAL A 112 -0.04 -9.48 -16.10
CA VAL A 112 0.92 -10.40 -16.72
C VAL A 112 1.32 -9.92 -18.11
N ASP A 113 0.36 -9.52 -18.95
CA ASP A 113 0.61 -9.00 -20.28
C ASP A 113 1.43 -7.69 -20.31
N CYS A 114 1.47 -6.96 -19.19
CA CYS A 114 2.33 -5.79 -19.03
C CYS A 114 3.78 -6.14 -18.69
N GLY A 115 4.07 -7.38 -18.28
CA GLY A 115 5.41 -7.82 -17.92
C GLY A 115 5.89 -7.34 -16.56
N VAL A 116 4.97 -6.99 -15.63
CA VAL A 116 5.33 -6.54 -14.28
C VAL A 116 5.92 -7.67 -13.45
N THR A 117 6.72 -7.32 -12.43
CA THR A 117 7.36 -8.30 -11.55
C THR A 117 6.47 -8.77 -10.41
N GLY A 118 5.41 -8.04 -10.13
CA GLY A 118 4.46 -8.36 -9.07
C GLY A 118 3.18 -7.56 -9.17
N ILE A 119 2.27 -7.86 -8.26
CA ILE A 119 0.92 -7.34 -8.30
C ILE A 119 0.40 -7.05 -6.90
N VAL A 120 -0.29 -5.92 -6.73
CA VAL A 120 -1.07 -5.59 -5.54
C VAL A 120 -2.52 -5.93 -5.83
N MET A 121 -3.11 -6.84 -5.05
CA MET A 121 -4.41 -7.42 -5.35
C MET A 121 -5.46 -7.01 -4.33
N GLU A 122 -6.35 -6.12 -4.73
CA GLU A 122 -7.40 -5.60 -3.87
C GLU A 122 -8.64 -6.50 -3.81
N VAL A 123 -9.22 -6.54 -2.63
CA VAL A 123 -10.57 -7.08 -2.38
C VAL A 123 -11.26 -6.25 -1.31
N PRO A 124 -12.58 -6.01 -1.41
CA PRO A 124 -13.31 -5.40 -0.30
C PRO A 124 -13.31 -6.33 0.90
N SER A 125 -13.00 -5.80 2.09
CA SER A 125 -12.89 -6.62 3.29
C SER A 125 -13.82 -6.22 4.43
N SER A 126 -14.39 -5.01 4.43
CA SER A 126 -15.44 -4.67 5.39
C SER A 126 -16.80 -5.10 4.89
N GLU A 127 -17.65 -5.57 5.81
CA GLU A 127 -19.04 -5.96 5.52
C GLU A 127 -19.82 -4.81 4.88
N HIS A 128 -19.52 -3.60 5.31
CA HIS A 128 -20.16 -2.41 4.78
C HIS A 128 -19.91 -2.24 3.28
N ILE A 129 -18.66 -2.30 2.86
CA ILE A 129 -18.30 -2.17 1.43
C ILE A 129 -18.80 -3.38 0.65
N ILE A 130 -18.62 -4.60 1.15
CA ILE A 130 -19.06 -5.82 0.45
C ILE A 130 -20.57 -5.79 0.20
N LYS A 131 -21.38 -5.48 1.22
CA LYS A 131 -22.84 -5.51 1.11
C LYS A 131 -23.40 -4.35 0.32
N TYR A 132 -22.93 -3.13 0.56
CA TYR A 132 -23.59 -1.92 0.03
C TYR A 132 -22.96 -1.38 -1.25
N ALA A 133 -21.64 -1.50 -1.43
CA ALA A 133 -20.98 -1.04 -2.65
C ALA A 133 -20.89 -2.13 -3.71
N TYR A 134 -20.52 -3.36 -3.32
CA TYR A 134 -20.37 -4.47 -4.25
C TYR A 134 -21.61 -5.35 -4.37
N GLN A 135 -22.50 -5.31 -3.38
CA GLN A 135 -23.71 -6.15 -3.30
C GLN A 135 -23.39 -7.65 -3.42
N TRP A 136 -22.30 -8.07 -2.79
CA TRP A 136 -21.84 -9.46 -2.80
C TRP A 136 -22.23 -10.19 -1.51
N PRO A 137 -22.42 -11.52 -1.59
CA PRO A 137 -22.26 -12.38 -0.44
C PRO A 137 -20.82 -12.28 0.10
N MET A 138 -20.65 -12.37 1.42
CA MET A 138 -19.34 -12.24 2.06
C MET A 138 -18.32 -13.27 1.52
N GLU A 139 -18.73 -14.54 1.37
CA GLU A 139 -17.88 -15.61 0.84
C GLU A 139 -17.33 -15.32 -0.54
N LYS A 140 -18.04 -14.58 -1.39
CA LYS A 140 -17.56 -14.23 -2.73
C LYS A 140 -16.23 -13.46 -2.70
N ALA A 141 -16.00 -12.63 -1.68
CA ALA A 141 -14.73 -11.92 -1.53
C ALA A 141 -13.57 -12.90 -1.27
N ILE A 142 -13.83 -13.97 -0.52
CA ILE A 142 -12.84 -15.02 -0.24
C ILE A 142 -12.58 -15.84 -1.53
N ASP A 143 -13.62 -16.33 -2.18
CA ASP A 143 -13.50 -17.20 -3.36
C ASP A 143 -12.72 -16.49 -4.49
N LEU A 144 -13.10 -15.25 -4.82
CA LEU A 144 -12.39 -14.45 -5.82
C LEU A 144 -10.93 -14.21 -5.45
N SER A 145 -10.65 -13.98 -4.16
CA SER A 145 -9.28 -13.77 -3.69
C SER A 145 -8.44 -15.02 -3.82
N ILE A 146 -8.97 -16.19 -3.44
CA ILE A 146 -8.28 -17.47 -3.56
C ILE A 146 -7.94 -17.76 -5.03
N GLU A 147 -8.93 -17.68 -5.91
CA GLU A 147 -8.77 -17.97 -7.33
C GLU A 147 -7.73 -17.04 -7.98
N ALA A 148 -7.90 -15.73 -7.80
CA ALA A 148 -7.07 -14.74 -8.48
C ALA A 148 -5.63 -14.72 -7.93
N THR A 149 -5.43 -14.87 -6.61
CA THR A 149 -4.07 -14.88 -6.02
C THR A 149 -3.32 -16.15 -6.38
N ALA A 150 -3.99 -17.31 -6.40
CA ALA A 150 -3.40 -18.55 -6.87
C ALA A 150 -2.97 -18.44 -8.34
N TYR A 151 -3.83 -17.88 -9.19
CA TYR A 151 -3.51 -17.65 -10.59
C TYR A 151 -2.30 -16.69 -10.77
N ALA A 152 -2.27 -15.58 -10.03
CA ALA A 152 -1.14 -14.64 -10.08
C ALA A 152 0.20 -15.32 -9.73
N HIS A 153 0.19 -16.13 -8.68
CA HIS A 153 1.37 -16.91 -8.28
C HIS A 153 1.79 -17.92 -9.36
N GLN A 154 0.85 -18.62 -9.98
CA GLN A 154 1.14 -19.54 -11.09
C GLN A 154 1.78 -18.84 -12.29
N GLN A 155 1.49 -17.55 -12.49
CA GLN A 155 2.12 -16.72 -13.53
C GLN A 155 3.49 -16.15 -13.11
N GLY A 156 4.00 -16.48 -11.92
CA GLY A 156 5.30 -16.05 -11.41
C GLY A 156 5.33 -14.63 -10.85
N LEU A 157 4.18 -14.01 -10.58
CA LEU A 157 4.11 -12.69 -9.98
C LEU A 157 4.33 -12.76 -8.46
N GLU A 158 5.05 -11.78 -7.90
CA GLU A 158 5.04 -11.52 -6.46
C GLU A 158 3.68 -10.93 -6.07
N VAL A 159 2.98 -11.58 -5.13
CA VAL A 159 1.60 -11.22 -4.77
C VAL A 159 1.56 -10.47 -3.44
N VAL A 160 1.08 -9.24 -3.47
CA VAL A 160 0.72 -8.46 -2.28
C VAL A 160 -0.80 -8.46 -2.13
N PHE A 161 -1.32 -9.16 -1.14
CA PHE A 161 -2.75 -9.17 -0.87
C PHE A 161 -3.17 -7.89 -0.14
N PHE A 162 -4.19 -7.20 -0.65
CA PHE A 162 -4.57 -5.85 -0.27
C PHE A 162 -6.07 -5.76 0.07
N PRO A 163 -6.47 -6.13 1.31
CA PRO A 163 -7.84 -6.03 1.75
C PRO A 163 -8.24 -4.57 2.02
N ILE A 164 -9.02 -3.95 1.13
CA ILE A 164 -9.47 -2.57 1.32
C ILE A 164 -10.47 -2.46 2.46
N ASP A 165 -10.40 -1.34 3.19
CA ASP A 165 -11.21 -1.07 4.38
C ASP A 165 -10.99 -2.06 5.54
N PHE A 166 -9.78 -2.60 5.61
CA PHE A 166 -9.38 -3.62 6.58
C PHE A 166 -9.62 -3.16 8.03
N THR A 167 -9.30 -1.90 8.33
CA THR A 167 -9.36 -1.38 9.71
C THR A 167 -10.77 -1.14 10.24
N ARG A 168 -11.80 -1.16 9.37
CA ARG A 168 -13.21 -1.05 9.76
C ARG A 168 -14.00 -2.37 9.63
N ALA A 169 -13.34 -3.42 9.15
CA ALA A 169 -13.96 -4.74 9.08
C ALA A 169 -14.14 -5.35 10.49
N GLU A 170 -15.13 -6.25 10.64
CA GLU A 170 -15.21 -7.07 11.85
C GLU A 170 -13.97 -7.94 11.96
N MET A 171 -13.39 -7.98 13.17
CA MET A 171 -12.05 -8.53 13.36
C MET A 171 -11.95 -10.02 13.00
N ASN A 172 -12.89 -10.83 13.46
CA ASN A 172 -12.81 -12.28 13.22
C ASN A 172 -13.03 -12.60 11.74
N TRP A 173 -13.94 -11.89 11.09
CA TRP A 173 -14.21 -12.02 9.67
C TRP A 173 -12.97 -11.70 8.82
N VAL A 174 -12.37 -10.52 9.02
CA VAL A 174 -11.23 -10.12 8.18
C VAL A 174 -9.98 -10.97 8.44
N LEU A 175 -9.80 -11.45 9.66
CA LEU A 175 -8.72 -12.36 9.99
C LEU A 175 -8.94 -13.76 9.40
N ASP A 176 -10.19 -14.22 9.28
CA ASP A 176 -10.54 -15.45 8.58
C ASP A 176 -10.31 -15.33 7.07
N LEU A 177 -10.77 -14.24 6.45
CA LEU A 177 -10.48 -13.92 5.05
C LEU A 177 -8.97 -14.03 4.75
N ILE A 178 -8.15 -13.34 5.55
CA ILE A 178 -6.68 -13.35 5.38
C ILE A 178 -6.11 -14.77 5.54
N LEU A 179 -6.57 -15.49 6.55
CA LEU A 179 -6.09 -16.85 6.84
C LEU A 179 -6.44 -17.80 5.69
N ARG A 180 -7.66 -17.75 5.18
CA ARG A 180 -8.12 -18.60 4.07
C ARG A 180 -7.34 -18.28 2.79
N VAL A 181 -7.18 -17.01 2.43
CA VAL A 181 -6.39 -16.64 1.25
C VAL A 181 -4.92 -17.07 1.40
N ALA A 182 -4.35 -16.97 2.61
CA ALA A 182 -2.98 -17.43 2.85
C ALA A 182 -2.80 -18.94 2.73
N LYS A 183 -3.84 -19.75 3.00
CA LYS A 183 -3.81 -21.22 3.00
C LYS A 183 -4.27 -21.82 1.68
N GLU A 184 -5.35 -21.31 1.12
CA GLU A 184 -6.06 -21.89 -0.01
C GLU A 184 -5.70 -21.17 -1.34
N GLY A 185 -5.35 -19.87 -1.27
CA GLY A 185 -4.80 -19.08 -2.36
C GLY A 185 -3.29 -18.90 -2.25
N HIS A 186 -2.82 -17.67 -2.52
CA HIS A 186 -1.41 -17.32 -2.33
C HIS A 186 -1.24 -15.86 -1.92
N MET A 187 -0.26 -15.58 -1.07
CA MET A 187 0.28 -14.23 -0.87
C MET A 187 1.74 -14.30 -0.41
N ASP A 188 2.58 -13.43 -0.96
CA ASP A 188 3.96 -13.23 -0.49
C ASP A 188 4.00 -12.18 0.62
N ALA A 189 3.08 -11.23 0.56
CA ALA A 189 2.90 -10.20 1.56
C ALA A 189 1.42 -9.85 1.77
N LEU A 190 1.13 -9.34 2.96
CA LEU A 190 -0.16 -8.75 3.31
C LEU A 190 0.01 -7.25 3.53
N ALA A 191 -0.75 -6.44 2.82
CA ALA A 191 -0.87 -5.01 3.09
C ALA A 191 -1.86 -4.78 4.26
N LEU A 192 -1.44 -3.99 5.24
CA LEU A 192 -2.32 -3.47 6.28
C LEU A 192 -2.89 -2.15 5.77
N VAL A 193 -4.17 -2.14 5.46
CA VAL A 193 -4.81 -1.05 4.71
C VAL A 193 -5.77 -0.27 5.60
N ASP A 194 -5.42 0.98 5.89
CA ASP A 194 -6.31 1.93 6.57
C ASP A 194 -6.89 2.92 5.55
N THR A 195 -7.85 2.44 4.78
CA THR A 195 -8.45 3.12 3.62
C THR A 195 -9.03 4.50 3.97
N PHE A 196 -9.50 4.69 5.17
CA PHE A 196 -10.13 5.94 5.62
C PHE A 196 -9.30 6.69 6.66
N GLY A 197 -8.06 6.23 6.94
CA GLY A 197 -7.15 6.88 7.89
C GLY A 197 -7.68 6.95 9.33
N VAL A 198 -8.55 6.02 9.73
CA VAL A 198 -9.29 6.07 11.01
C VAL A 198 -8.61 5.30 12.14
N LEU A 199 -7.59 4.52 11.84
CA LEU A 199 -6.86 3.74 12.83
C LEU A 199 -6.01 4.66 13.72
N SER A 200 -6.16 4.55 15.04
CA SER A 200 -5.34 5.32 15.97
C SER A 200 -3.95 4.72 16.15
N PRO A 201 -2.92 5.54 16.43
CA PRO A 201 -1.58 5.02 16.74
C PRO A 201 -1.50 4.10 17.96
N HIS A 202 -2.50 4.13 18.84
CA HIS A 202 -2.58 3.21 19.98
C HIS A 202 -3.01 1.79 19.56
N SER A 203 -3.83 1.68 18.52
CA SER A 203 -4.41 0.41 18.07
C SER A 203 -3.51 -0.38 17.13
N ILE A 204 -2.58 0.28 16.44
CA ILE A 204 -1.78 -0.34 15.38
C ILE A 204 -0.98 -1.57 15.86
N GLN A 205 -0.37 -1.49 17.04
CA GLN A 205 0.41 -2.61 17.58
C GLN A 205 -0.46 -3.83 17.90
N TYR A 206 -1.69 -3.59 18.37
CA TYR A 206 -2.65 -4.65 18.62
C TYR A 206 -3.04 -5.33 17.31
N LEU A 207 -3.41 -4.56 16.29
CA LEU A 207 -3.76 -5.06 14.96
C LEU A 207 -2.65 -5.95 14.39
N VAL A 208 -1.40 -5.48 14.41
CA VAL A 208 -0.24 -6.27 13.93
C VAL A 208 -0.09 -7.58 14.67
N ARG A 209 -0.21 -7.57 16.00
CA ARG A 209 -0.14 -8.80 16.80
C ARG A 209 -1.24 -9.78 16.42
N GLN A 210 -2.47 -9.31 16.22
CA GLN A 210 -3.58 -10.18 15.82
C GLN A 210 -3.34 -10.81 14.45
N VAL A 211 -2.83 -10.04 13.49
CA VAL A 211 -2.50 -10.55 12.15
C VAL A 211 -1.35 -11.57 12.23
N LYS A 212 -0.24 -11.21 12.88
CA LYS A 212 0.95 -12.09 12.98
C LYS A 212 0.70 -13.37 13.76
N ALA A 213 -0.27 -13.39 14.67
CA ALA A 213 -0.67 -14.61 15.35
C ALA A 213 -1.39 -15.62 14.43
N ARG A 214 -1.87 -15.18 13.27
CA ARG A 214 -2.64 -16.01 12.33
C ARG A 214 -1.89 -16.35 11.06
N VAL A 215 -1.09 -15.43 10.53
CA VAL A 215 -0.35 -15.62 9.28
C VAL A 215 1.10 -15.21 9.42
N ASP A 216 2.02 -16.10 9.03
CA ASP A 216 3.44 -15.79 8.96
C ASP A 216 3.82 -15.29 7.55
N LYS A 217 3.29 -14.14 7.21
CA LYS A 217 3.58 -13.45 5.96
C LYS A 217 4.26 -12.13 6.23
N ARG A 218 5.00 -11.63 5.23
CA ARG A 218 5.56 -10.29 5.25
C ARG A 218 4.43 -9.27 5.32
N LEU A 219 4.57 -8.24 6.17
CA LEU A 219 3.58 -7.17 6.28
C LEU A 219 4.08 -5.91 5.58
N GLU A 220 3.17 -5.23 4.92
CA GLU A 220 3.36 -3.94 4.29
C GLU A 220 2.34 -2.94 4.85
N ALA A 221 2.69 -1.67 5.00
CA ALA A 221 1.80 -0.65 5.54
C ALA A 221 1.29 0.26 4.43
N HIS A 222 -0.04 0.47 4.40
CA HIS A 222 -0.71 1.42 3.53
C HIS A 222 -1.77 2.17 4.33
N PHE A 223 -1.46 3.41 4.75
CA PHE A 223 -2.32 4.19 5.63
C PHE A 223 -2.63 5.55 5.03
N HIS A 224 -3.92 5.85 4.88
CA HIS A 224 -4.40 7.15 4.43
C HIS A 224 -4.28 8.22 5.51
N MET A 225 -4.41 9.49 5.11
CA MET A 225 -4.14 10.67 5.94
C MET A 225 -5.39 11.47 6.31
N ASP A 226 -6.59 10.91 6.10
CA ASP A 226 -7.85 11.64 6.28
C ASP A 226 -7.99 12.27 7.67
N TYR A 227 -7.48 11.59 8.71
CA TYR A 227 -7.42 12.10 10.08
C TYR A 227 -6.00 12.48 10.53
N GLY A 228 -5.05 12.60 9.61
CA GLY A 228 -3.68 13.02 9.92
C GLY A 228 -2.80 11.98 10.62
N MET A 229 -3.26 10.74 10.77
CA MET A 229 -2.58 9.71 11.58
C MET A 229 -1.70 8.75 10.78
N GLY A 230 -1.76 8.75 9.46
CA GLY A 230 -1.05 7.76 8.63
C GLY A 230 0.46 7.74 8.85
N VAL A 231 1.11 8.92 8.98
CA VAL A 231 2.54 8.99 9.30
C VAL A 231 2.82 8.40 10.67
N ALA A 232 2.05 8.81 11.70
CA ALA A 232 2.22 8.30 13.05
C ALA A 232 2.04 6.78 13.12
N ASN A 233 1.06 6.24 12.38
CA ASN A 233 0.83 4.80 12.27
C ASN A 233 1.97 4.09 11.53
N THR A 234 2.60 4.74 10.56
CA THR A 234 3.72 4.17 9.81
C THR A 234 5.02 4.12 10.63
N ILE A 235 5.31 5.16 11.43
CA ILE A 235 6.57 5.25 12.19
C ILE A 235 6.48 4.71 13.62
N ARG A 236 5.28 4.45 14.13
CA ARG A 236 5.16 3.90 15.49
C ARG A 236 5.91 2.58 15.58
N PRO A 237 6.71 2.35 16.65
CA PRO A 237 7.60 1.19 16.73
C PRO A 237 6.84 -0.12 16.52
N TRP A 238 7.14 -0.77 15.44
CA TRP A 238 6.63 -2.08 15.11
C TRP A 238 7.56 -3.13 15.68
N PRO A 239 7.08 -4.14 16.38
CA PRO A 239 7.94 -5.25 16.71
C PRO A 239 8.35 -5.94 15.40
N ARG A 240 9.54 -5.63 14.88
CA ARG A 240 10.29 -6.28 13.76
C ARG A 240 9.47 -6.86 12.59
N ALA A 241 8.25 -6.36 12.35
CA ALA A 241 7.28 -7.02 11.49
C ALA A 241 7.10 -6.39 10.11
N LEU A 242 7.30 -5.06 9.96
CA LEU A 242 7.09 -4.36 8.69
C LEU A 242 8.38 -4.23 7.89
N ARG A 243 8.39 -4.75 6.67
CA ARG A 243 9.51 -4.60 5.75
C ARG A 243 9.27 -3.50 4.70
N TRP A 244 8.04 -3.25 4.31
CA TRP A 244 7.67 -2.27 3.31
C TRP A 244 6.68 -1.27 3.87
N CYS A 245 6.87 -0.01 3.55
CA CYS A 245 5.84 0.99 3.73
C CYS A 245 5.58 1.67 2.38
N THR A 246 4.31 1.87 2.08
CA THR A 246 3.93 2.94 1.18
C THR A 246 4.16 4.21 1.99
N PRO A 247 4.94 5.20 1.53
CA PRO A 247 4.89 6.51 2.16
C PRO A 247 3.43 6.88 2.27
N PRO A 248 2.97 7.49 3.37
CA PRO A 248 1.67 8.14 3.37
C PRO A 248 1.75 9.12 2.21
N CYS A 249 1.12 8.73 1.10
CA CYS A 249 1.28 9.45 -0.12
C CYS A 249 0.75 10.84 0.09
N TRP A 250 1.54 11.83 -0.24
CA TRP A 250 1.04 13.16 -0.56
C TRP A 250 -0.09 13.08 -1.58
N ALA A 251 -0.13 12.01 -2.33
CA ALA A 251 -1.11 11.71 -3.33
C ALA A 251 -2.30 10.93 -2.80
N SER A 252 -2.15 10.06 -1.81
CA SER A 252 -3.28 9.48 -1.09
C SER A 252 -3.79 10.37 0.05
N ALA A 253 -3.09 11.46 0.38
CA ALA A 253 -3.81 12.59 0.89
C ALA A 253 -4.81 12.96 -0.20
N SER A 254 -5.94 12.28 -0.27
CA SER A 254 -7.17 12.93 -0.61
C SER A 254 -7.09 14.19 0.23
N ALA A 255 -6.59 15.27 -0.38
CA ALA A 255 -6.51 16.55 0.32
C ALA A 255 -7.88 16.68 0.94
N PRO A 256 -8.01 16.78 2.27
CA PRO A 256 -9.32 16.94 2.85
C PRO A 256 -9.92 18.01 1.99
N ALA A 257 -10.96 17.69 1.27
CA ALA A 257 -11.55 18.62 0.35
C ALA A 257 -11.56 19.90 1.14
N THR A 258 -10.68 20.84 0.78
CA THR A 258 -10.53 22.05 1.55
C THR A 258 -11.86 22.74 1.43
N ARG A 259 -12.81 22.28 2.22
CA ARG A 259 -14.00 23.04 2.54
C ARG A 259 -13.41 24.27 3.16
N ARG A 260 -13.23 25.28 2.32
CA ARG A 260 -13.10 26.62 2.83
C ARG A 260 -14.28 26.78 3.77
N TRP A 261 -13.99 26.67 5.05
CA TRP A 261 -14.92 27.11 6.07
C TRP A 261 -15.11 28.59 5.76
N LYS A 262 -16.19 28.92 5.01
CA LYS A 262 -16.67 30.28 4.97
C LYS A 262 -17.06 30.55 6.42
N LYS A 263 -16.32 31.40 7.07
CA LYS A 263 -16.74 31.99 8.34
C LYS A 263 -18.10 32.60 8.11
N PRO A 264 -19.03 32.44 9.07
CA PRO A 264 -20.32 33.11 9.01
C PRO A 264 -20.15 34.61 8.94
#